data_23b3c00739f791a7a62b18ca94f53693
#
_entry.id   23b3c00739f791a7a62b18ca94f53693
#
_cell.length_a   1.000
_cell.length_b   1.000
_cell.length_c   1.000
_cell.angle_alpha   90.00
_cell.angle_beta   90.00
_cell.angle_gamma   90.00
#
_symmetry.space_group_name_H-M   'P 1'
#
loop_
_entity.id
_entity.type
_entity.pdbx_description
1 polymer ?
#
loop_
_entity_poly.entity_id
_entity_poly.type
_entity_poly.pdbx_seq_one_letter_code
_entity_poly.pdbx_strand_id
1 'polypeptide(L)'
;MKALTFKRYGKAPEIEFANVSRPALKSDEMLVQVHAAGLNPIDNIIPTGTFKPVLRFQLPATLGSDLAGVVTEVGSRVTRFKPGDAVFASIFDLGTGSIAEFAVVPESAAALKPTNLDFVQAASIPMVGLTSWQALKERTNLLAGQKVFIPAGSGGIGTFAIQLAKHLGAKVGTTTSHGNVELVRSLGADEVVDYKKEEFEKVLHGYDAVLGTVRGDTLEKSIGILKPGSTIVSLIGPLDAAFAHARRLNFVLAFIFGLMSRKIMRLARKRKVAYSFLFVRPDGNQLAQIGELLKAGHIQPVIDKVFPFEQAKEALAYLAQGRSRGKVVVKLR
;
A
#
# COMPACT_ATOMS: atom_id res chain seq x y z
N MET A 1 12.03 -11.40 21.80
CA MET A 1 12.35 -10.32 20.87
C MET A 1 11.49 -9.10 21.16
N LYS A 2 12.04 -7.90 20.95
CA LYS A 2 11.30 -6.65 21.13
C LYS A 2 10.40 -6.39 19.92
N ALA A 3 9.14 -6.01 20.16
CA ALA A 3 8.15 -5.72 19.12
C ALA A 3 7.22 -4.59 19.56
N LEU A 4 6.68 -3.83 18.60
CA LEU A 4 5.60 -2.87 18.84
C LEU A 4 4.26 -3.59 18.68
N THR A 5 3.48 -3.67 19.76
CA THR A 5 2.26 -4.48 19.81
C THR A 5 1.03 -3.67 20.20
N PHE A 6 -0.15 -4.21 19.90
CA PHE A 6 -1.41 -3.77 20.49
C PHE A 6 -2.14 -4.96 21.12
N LYS A 7 -2.73 -4.73 22.31
CA LYS A 7 -3.35 -5.79 23.13
C LYS A 7 -4.84 -5.95 22.90
N ARG A 8 -5.51 -4.88 22.47
CA ARG A 8 -6.97 -4.86 22.25
C ARG A 8 -7.34 -3.86 21.15
N TYR A 9 -8.42 -4.15 20.46
CA TYR A 9 -9.02 -3.21 19.52
C TYR A 9 -9.76 -2.09 20.26
N GLY A 10 -9.73 -0.87 19.72
CA GLY A 10 -10.48 0.25 20.28
C GLY A 10 -10.20 1.58 19.59
N LYS A 11 -11.03 2.59 19.85
CA LYS A 11 -10.85 3.96 19.29
C LYS A 11 -9.51 4.60 19.69
N ALA A 12 -9.02 4.28 20.89
CA ALA A 12 -7.68 4.65 21.37
C ALA A 12 -6.95 3.36 21.75
N PRO A 13 -6.38 2.64 20.79
CA PRO A 13 -5.71 1.37 21.05
C PRO A 13 -4.43 1.60 21.86
N GLU A 14 -4.20 0.73 22.83
CA GLU A 14 -2.97 0.72 23.61
C GLU A 14 -1.86 0.08 22.76
N ILE A 15 -0.94 0.90 22.29
CA ILE A 15 0.21 0.49 21.49
C ILE A 15 1.47 0.65 22.35
N GLU A 16 2.19 -0.45 22.56
CA GLU A 16 3.38 -0.47 23.41
C GLU A 16 4.46 -1.40 22.89
N PHE A 17 5.69 -1.13 23.28
CA PHE A 17 6.76 -2.11 23.12
C PHE A 17 6.60 -3.25 24.11
N ALA A 18 6.70 -4.47 23.61
CA ALA A 18 6.65 -5.68 24.43
C ALA A 18 7.77 -6.64 24.05
N ASN A 19 8.20 -7.44 25.01
CA ASN A 19 9.01 -8.62 24.75
C ASN A 19 8.08 -9.79 24.43
N VAL A 20 8.11 -10.23 23.18
CA VAL A 20 7.32 -11.37 22.70
C VAL A 20 8.21 -12.55 22.36
N SER A 21 7.65 -13.75 22.39
CA SER A 21 8.36 -14.95 21.94
C SER A 21 8.76 -14.80 20.46
N ARG A 22 9.88 -15.40 20.08
CA ARG A 22 10.26 -15.53 18.69
C ARG A 22 9.20 -16.40 17.99
N PRO A 23 8.64 -16.00 16.85
CA PRO A 23 7.59 -16.78 16.21
C PRO A 23 8.13 -18.09 15.66
N ALA A 24 7.31 -19.15 15.74
CA ALA A 24 7.63 -20.44 15.14
C ALA A 24 7.37 -20.39 13.63
N LEU A 25 8.23 -21.05 12.85
CA LEU A 25 8.12 -21.17 11.39
C LEU A 25 7.21 -22.32 10.98
N LYS A 26 6.39 -22.10 9.97
CA LYS A 26 5.81 -23.15 9.17
C LYS A 26 6.77 -23.58 8.07
N SER A 27 6.45 -24.69 7.43
CA SER A 27 7.33 -25.29 6.41
C SER A 27 7.59 -24.41 5.19
N ASP A 28 6.71 -23.46 4.87
CA ASP A 28 6.75 -22.55 3.73
C ASP A 28 7.05 -21.09 4.13
N GLU A 29 7.52 -20.88 5.36
CA GLU A 29 7.82 -19.55 5.89
C GLU A 29 9.33 -19.39 6.17
N MET A 30 9.74 -18.13 6.22
CA MET A 30 11.10 -17.72 6.57
C MET A 30 11.05 -16.84 7.81
N LEU A 31 12.09 -16.94 8.65
CA LEU A 31 12.34 -15.98 9.70
C LEU A 31 13.29 -14.91 9.18
N VAL A 32 12.81 -13.68 9.18
CA VAL A 32 13.58 -12.53 8.71
C VAL A 32 13.96 -11.67 9.90
N GLN A 33 15.24 -11.41 10.07
CA GLN A 33 15.73 -10.35 10.95
C GLN A 33 15.44 -9.01 10.30
N VAL A 34 14.55 -8.23 10.89
CA VAL A 34 14.08 -6.97 10.31
C VAL A 34 15.14 -5.89 10.51
N HIS A 35 15.54 -5.26 9.41
CA HIS A 35 16.44 -4.10 9.41
C HIS A 35 15.67 -2.78 9.31
N ALA A 36 14.56 -2.77 8.57
CA ALA A 36 13.67 -1.63 8.46
C ALA A 36 12.23 -2.06 8.22
N ALA A 37 11.27 -1.29 8.72
CA ALA A 37 9.83 -1.47 8.52
C ALA A 37 9.23 -0.21 7.88
N GLY A 38 8.57 -0.38 6.73
CA GLY A 38 7.84 0.69 6.04
C GLY A 38 6.45 0.86 6.63
N LEU A 39 6.09 2.09 7.01
CA LEU A 39 4.78 2.36 7.59
C LEU A 39 3.74 2.70 6.53
N ASN A 40 2.50 2.28 6.79
CA ASN A 40 1.34 2.53 5.96
C ASN A 40 0.17 3.05 6.80
N PRO A 41 -0.72 3.89 6.27
CA PRO A 41 -1.88 4.38 7.03
C PRO A 41 -2.72 3.28 7.67
N ILE A 42 -2.74 2.08 7.06
CA ILE A 42 -3.47 0.91 7.56
C ILE A 42 -2.91 0.43 8.91
N ASP A 43 -1.62 0.62 9.19
CA ASP A 43 -1.00 0.22 10.45
C ASP A 43 -1.60 0.98 11.65
N ASN A 44 -2.05 2.22 11.44
CA ASN A 44 -2.81 3.00 12.42
C ASN A 44 -4.30 2.59 12.51
N ILE A 45 -4.86 2.03 11.43
CA ILE A 45 -6.30 1.70 11.35
C ILE A 45 -6.57 0.30 11.90
N ILE A 46 -5.67 -0.66 11.70
CA ILE A 46 -5.82 -2.05 12.18
C ILE A 46 -6.17 -2.08 13.68
N PRO A 47 -5.43 -1.41 14.60
CA PRO A 47 -5.70 -1.47 16.02
C PRO A 47 -7.04 -0.84 16.42
N THR A 48 -7.64 0.01 15.60
CA THR A 48 -8.98 0.57 15.88
C THR A 48 -10.09 -0.47 15.80
N GLY A 49 -9.85 -1.62 15.13
CA GLY A 49 -10.85 -2.65 14.88
C GLY A 49 -11.73 -2.39 13.67
N THR A 50 -11.53 -1.30 12.92
CA THR A 50 -12.32 -0.97 11.72
C THR A 50 -12.33 -2.11 10.70
N PHE A 51 -11.20 -2.81 10.53
CA PHE A 51 -11.08 -3.92 9.61
C PHE A 51 -11.19 -5.31 10.27
N LYS A 52 -11.57 -5.40 11.55
CA LYS A 52 -11.75 -6.69 12.26
C LYS A 52 -12.63 -7.72 11.53
N PRO A 53 -13.70 -7.33 10.81
CA PRO A 53 -14.50 -8.30 10.04
C PRO A 53 -13.75 -8.96 8.88
N VAL A 54 -12.69 -8.32 8.36
CA VAL A 54 -11.94 -8.79 7.19
C VAL A 54 -10.47 -9.12 7.49
N LEU A 55 -9.89 -8.50 8.51
CA LEU A 55 -8.51 -8.75 8.99
C LEU A 55 -8.56 -9.33 10.39
N ARG A 56 -7.94 -10.50 10.58
CA ARG A 56 -7.92 -11.18 11.87
C ARG A 56 -6.51 -11.27 12.41
N PHE A 57 -6.31 -10.75 13.61
CA PHE A 57 -5.05 -10.86 14.36
C PHE A 57 -5.29 -11.60 15.67
N GLN A 58 -4.35 -12.44 16.05
CA GLN A 58 -4.28 -13.00 17.41
C GLN A 58 -3.67 -11.94 18.31
N LEU A 59 -4.39 -11.57 19.37
CA LEU A 59 -3.93 -10.56 20.32
C LEU A 59 -3.18 -11.18 21.50
N PRO A 60 -2.08 -10.55 21.98
CA PRO A 60 -1.50 -9.30 21.49
C PRO A 60 -0.84 -9.47 20.13
N ALA A 61 -1.01 -8.51 19.23
CA ALA A 61 -0.50 -8.58 17.86
C ALA A 61 0.58 -7.53 17.60
N THR A 62 1.59 -7.91 16.82
CA THR A 62 2.64 -6.99 16.34
C THR A 62 2.11 -6.12 15.22
N LEU A 63 2.47 -4.84 15.21
CA LEU A 63 2.13 -3.87 14.18
C LEU A 63 3.11 -3.90 13.00
N GLY A 64 2.68 -3.26 11.90
CA GLY A 64 3.48 -3.05 10.70
C GLY A 64 3.15 -4.04 9.58
N SER A 65 3.26 -3.56 8.35
CA SER A 65 2.85 -4.30 7.15
C SER A 65 3.99 -4.59 6.19
N ASP A 66 5.02 -3.74 6.14
CA ASP A 66 6.13 -3.83 5.20
C ASP A 66 7.46 -3.98 5.94
N LEU A 67 8.37 -4.76 5.37
CA LEU A 67 9.72 -4.93 5.91
C LEU A 67 10.77 -5.09 4.80
N ALA A 68 12.02 -4.84 5.22
CA ALA A 68 13.22 -5.35 4.57
C ALA A 68 14.19 -5.85 5.65
N GLY A 69 14.88 -6.94 5.38
CA GLY A 69 15.77 -7.58 6.34
C GLY A 69 16.53 -8.76 5.76
N VAL A 70 17.15 -9.53 6.63
CA VAL A 70 17.96 -10.69 6.26
C VAL A 70 17.30 -11.97 6.76
N VAL A 71 17.18 -12.95 5.91
CA VAL A 71 16.68 -14.29 6.23
C VAL A 71 17.65 -14.95 7.23
N THR A 72 17.15 -15.43 8.36
CA THR A 72 17.96 -16.14 9.35
C THR A 72 17.66 -17.63 9.41
N GLU A 73 16.42 -18.02 9.13
CA GLU A 73 15.97 -19.41 9.12
C GLU A 73 14.94 -19.61 8.02
N VAL A 74 14.85 -20.81 7.48
CA VAL A 74 13.87 -21.19 6.46
C VAL A 74 13.15 -22.48 6.85
N GLY A 75 11.87 -22.55 6.53
CA GLY A 75 11.08 -23.78 6.68
C GLY A 75 11.46 -24.83 5.62
N SER A 76 11.12 -26.09 5.90
CA SER A 76 11.56 -27.24 5.10
C SER A 76 11.09 -27.28 3.64
N ARG A 77 10.06 -26.48 3.28
CA ARG A 77 9.55 -26.36 1.91
C ARG A 77 9.97 -25.08 1.19
N VAL A 78 10.72 -24.22 1.85
CA VAL A 78 11.26 -23.00 1.22
C VAL A 78 12.39 -23.41 0.27
N THR A 79 12.31 -22.95 -0.98
CA THR A 79 13.24 -23.30 -2.05
C THR A 79 13.89 -22.09 -2.72
N ARG A 80 13.26 -20.92 -2.64
CA ARG A 80 13.68 -19.69 -3.34
C ARG A 80 14.67 -18.85 -2.55
N PHE A 81 14.77 -19.08 -1.24
CA PHE A 81 15.57 -18.28 -0.32
C PHE A 81 16.37 -19.17 0.63
N LYS A 82 17.45 -18.62 1.16
CA LYS A 82 18.32 -19.27 2.14
C LYS A 82 18.74 -18.26 3.22
N PRO A 83 19.21 -18.73 4.39
CA PRO A 83 19.83 -17.86 5.39
C PRO A 83 20.93 -17.00 4.79
N GLY A 84 20.95 -15.71 5.15
CA GLY A 84 21.83 -14.69 4.60
C GLY A 84 21.25 -13.87 3.44
N ASP A 85 20.18 -14.32 2.81
CA ASP A 85 19.55 -13.55 1.74
C ASP A 85 18.90 -12.27 2.28
N ALA A 86 19.18 -11.13 1.63
CA ALA A 86 18.51 -9.88 1.88
C ALA A 86 17.19 -9.84 1.10
N VAL A 87 16.08 -9.64 1.82
CA VAL A 87 14.72 -9.68 1.27
C VAL A 87 13.92 -8.43 1.61
N PHE A 88 12.86 -8.17 0.83
CA PHE A 88 11.82 -7.22 1.16
C PHE A 88 10.45 -7.84 0.92
N ALA A 89 9.46 -7.48 1.73
CA ALA A 89 8.16 -8.12 1.70
C ALA A 89 7.05 -7.20 2.24
N SER A 90 5.83 -7.38 1.74
CA SER A 90 4.63 -6.98 2.46
C SER A 90 4.04 -8.21 3.15
N ILE A 91 3.83 -8.10 4.46
CA ILE A 91 3.16 -9.12 5.27
C ILE A 91 1.76 -8.68 5.69
N PHE A 92 1.22 -7.70 4.98
CA PHE A 92 -0.15 -7.24 5.15
C PHE A 92 -1.15 -8.39 4.98
N ASP A 93 -2.17 -8.44 5.87
CA ASP A 93 -3.21 -9.49 5.86
C ASP A 93 -2.71 -10.93 6.17
N LEU A 94 -1.50 -11.08 6.71
CA LEU A 94 -0.95 -12.39 7.08
C LEU A 94 -1.02 -12.69 8.59
N GLY A 95 -1.64 -11.79 9.37
CA GLY A 95 -1.83 -11.97 10.81
C GLY A 95 -0.57 -11.78 11.66
N THR A 96 0.50 -11.24 11.08
CA THR A 96 1.79 -10.92 11.72
C THR A 96 2.16 -9.45 11.48
N GLY A 97 3.24 -8.95 12.10
CA GLY A 97 3.66 -7.57 11.97
C GLY A 97 5.17 -7.40 11.82
N SER A 98 5.58 -6.30 11.21
CA SER A 98 6.96 -6.00 10.80
C SER A 98 7.73 -5.08 11.76
N ILE A 99 7.06 -4.39 12.69
CA ILE A 99 7.73 -3.51 13.67
C ILE A 99 8.21 -4.35 14.86
N ALA A 100 9.15 -5.25 14.58
CA ALA A 100 9.75 -6.19 15.53
C ALA A 100 11.15 -6.59 15.05
N GLU A 101 12.00 -7.08 15.99
CA GLU A 101 13.36 -7.53 15.64
C GLU A 101 13.37 -8.70 14.64
N PHE A 102 12.33 -9.54 14.64
CA PHE A 102 12.13 -10.63 13.69
C PHE A 102 10.67 -10.70 13.25
N ALA A 103 10.46 -11.08 12.00
CA ALA A 103 9.15 -11.34 11.44
C ALA A 103 9.13 -12.64 10.64
N VAL A 104 8.00 -13.35 10.69
CA VAL A 104 7.75 -14.51 9.81
C VAL A 104 7.20 -14.01 8.50
N VAL A 105 7.78 -14.48 7.40
CA VAL A 105 7.42 -14.10 6.04
C VAL A 105 7.21 -15.37 5.22
N PRO A 106 6.02 -15.62 4.65
CA PRO A 106 5.84 -16.69 3.69
C PRO A 106 6.73 -16.47 2.45
N GLU A 107 7.31 -17.55 1.92
CA GLU A 107 8.13 -17.51 0.70
C GLU A 107 7.42 -16.78 -0.45
N SER A 108 6.11 -17.00 -0.58
CA SER A 108 5.27 -16.41 -1.63
C SER A 108 5.09 -14.89 -1.52
N ALA A 109 5.36 -14.30 -0.35
CA ALA A 109 5.17 -12.88 -0.08
C ALA A 109 6.46 -12.04 -0.25
N ALA A 110 7.62 -12.68 -0.41
CA ALA A 110 8.92 -12.03 -0.44
C ALA A 110 9.59 -12.03 -1.82
N ALA A 111 10.47 -11.05 -2.00
CA ALA A 111 11.44 -11.02 -3.09
C ALA A 111 12.84 -10.65 -2.56
N LEU A 112 13.88 -10.95 -3.33
CA LEU A 112 15.24 -10.49 -3.04
C LEU A 112 15.29 -8.97 -3.11
N LYS A 113 15.92 -8.36 -2.12
CA LYS A 113 16.12 -6.92 -2.07
C LYS A 113 17.01 -6.47 -3.24
N PRO A 114 16.60 -5.44 -4.02
CA PRO A 114 17.46 -4.85 -5.04
C PRO A 114 18.82 -4.45 -4.46
N THR A 115 19.90 -4.79 -5.14
CA THR A 115 21.27 -4.60 -4.65
C THR A 115 21.68 -3.13 -4.52
N ASN A 116 21.06 -2.25 -5.31
CA ASN A 116 21.30 -0.81 -5.31
C ASN A 116 20.48 -0.06 -4.24
N LEU A 117 19.62 -0.73 -3.47
CA LEU A 117 18.86 -0.13 -2.39
C LEU A 117 19.41 -0.55 -1.03
N ASP A 118 19.41 0.35 -0.06
CA ASP A 118 19.56 0.00 1.35
C ASP A 118 18.26 -0.60 1.92
N PHE A 119 18.28 -1.07 3.17
CA PHE A 119 17.11 -1.69 3.81
C PHE A 119 15.98 -0.68 4.06
N VAL A 120 16.29 0.58 4.33
CA VAL A 120 15.31 1.65 4.56
C VAL A 120 14.55 1.94 3.26
N GLN A 121 15.28 2.08 2.16
CA GLN A 121 14.70 2.25 0.83
C GLN A 121 13.85 1.04 0.43
N ALA A 122 14.37 -0.16 0.61
CA ALA A 122 13.66 -1.39 0.25
C ALA A 122 12.38 -1.58 1.09
N ALA A 123 12.40 -1.31 2.39
CA ALA A 123 11.22 -1.41 3.25
C ALA A 123 10.11 -0.41 2.90
N SER A 124 10.45 0.69 2.22
CA SER A 124 9.48 1.70 1.81
C SER A 124 8.59 1.26 0.63
N ILE A 125 8.89 0.15 -0.04
CA ILE A 125 8.32 -0.21 -1.34
C ILE A 125 7.14 -1.19 -1.27
N PRO A 126 7.13 -2.26 -0.44
CA PRO A 126 6.29 -3.42 -0.72
C PRO A 126 4.81 -3.10 -0.89
N MET A 127 4.15 -2.47 0.06
CA MET A 127 2.71 -2.19 -0.04
C MET A 127 2.40 -1.17 -1.13
N VAL A 128 3.15 -0.07 -1.22
CA VAL A 128 2.87 0.96 -2.24
C VAL A 128 3.16 0.45 -3.64
N GLY A 129 4.19 -0.37 -3.80
CA GLY A 129 4.54 -1.03 -5.05
C GLY A 129 3.48 -2.02 -5.49
N LEU A 130 3.11 -2.96 -4.62
CA LEU A 130 2.06 -3.95 -4.89
C LEU A 130 0.71 -3.29 -5.16
N THR A 131 0.33 -2.28 -4.37
CA THR A 131 -0.91 -1.54 -4.58
C THR A 131 -0.95 -0.88 -5.97
N SER A 132 0.12 -0.19 -6.33
CA SER A 132 0.21 0.48 -7.64
C SER A 132 0.21 -0.53 -8.78
N TRP A 133 0.96 -1.61 -8.64
CA TRP A 133 1.03 -2.69 -9.64
C TRP A 133 -0.33 -3.35 -9.86
N GLN A 134 -0.97 -3.79 -8.77
CA GLN A 134 -2.28 -4.44 -8.84
C GLN A 134 -3.37 -3.49 -9.36
N ALA A 135 -3.32 -2.20 -9.00
CA ALA A 135 -4.25 -1.23 -9.53
C ALA A 135 -4.04 -0.97 -11.02
N LEU A 136 -2.81 -0.61 -11.42
CA LEU A 136 -2.52 -0.11 -12.76
C LEU A 136 -2.37 -1.22 -13.79
N LYS A 137 -1.79 -2.37 -13.44
CA LYS A 137 -1.60 -3.48 -14.38
C LYS A 137 -2.74 -4.49 -14.35
N GLU A 138 -3.19 -4.93 -13.15
CA GLU A 138 -4.20 -6.00 -13.10
C GLU A 138 -5.64 -5.50 -13.21
N ARG A 139 -5.96 -4.36 -12.57
CA ARG A 139 -7.34 -3.88 -12.50
C ARG A 139 -7.71 -2.94 -13.64
N THR A 140 -6.80 -2.03 -14.00
CA THR A 140 -7.07 -1.07 -15.10
C THR A 140 -6.47 -1.52 -16.42
N ASN A 141 -5.52 -2.46 -16.41
CA ASN A 141 -4.76 -2.86 -17.61
C ASN A 141 -4.26 -1.62 -18.37
N LEU A 142 -3.61 -0.70 -17.65
CA LEU A 142 -3.18 0.59 -18.16
C LEU A 142 -2.19 0.41 -19.33
N LEU A 143 -2.51 1.00 -20.48
CA LEU A 143 -1.72 0.91 -21.70
C LEU A 143 -0.98 2.21 -21.99
N ALA A 144 0.06 2.13 -22.81
CA ALA A 144 0.80 3.28 -23.28
C ALA A 144 -0.13 4.27 -24.01
N GLY A 145 0.08 5.58 -23.79
CA GLY A 145 -0.72 6.66 -24.34
C GLY A 145 -2.02 6.94 -23.58
N GLN A 146 -2.51 6.06 -22.72
CA GLN A 146 -3.68 6.30 -21.88
C GLN A 146 -3.39 7.33 -20.78
N LYS A 147 -4.46 7.97 -20.28
CA LYS A 147 -4.40 8.94 -19.17
C LYS A 147 -4.87 8.30 -17.86
N VAL A 148 -4.06 8.39 -16.82
CA VAL A 148 -4.44 7.95 -15.47
C VAL A 148 -4.42 9.12 -14.49
N PHE A 149 -5.46 9.21 -13.66
CA PHE A 149 -5.52 10.18 -12.56
C PHE A 149 -5.17 9.50 -11.23
N ILE A 150 -4.19 10.07 -10.55
CA ILE A 150 -3.65 9.58 -9.26
C ILE A 150 -3.72 10.74 -8.26
N PRO A 151 -4.82 10.93 -7.51
CA PRO A 151 -4.92 11.99 -6.51
C PRO A 151 -3.91 11.78 -5.37
N ALA A 152 -3.53 12.87 -4.69
CA ALA A 152 -2.50 12.89 -3.65
C ALA A 152 -1.14 12.34 -4.11
N GLY A 153 -0.66 12.83 -5.25
CA GLY A 153 0.56 12.35 -5.91
C GLY A 153 1.84 12.42 -5.08
N SER A 154 1.90 13.32 -4.10
CA SER A 154 3.06 13.44 -3.19
C SER A 154 3.05 12.45 -2.02
N GLY A 155 1.99 11.67 -1.83
CA GLY A 155 1.90 10.66 -0.78
C GLY A 155 2.63 9.36 -1.15
N GLY A 156 2.71 8.41 -0.19
CA GLY A 156 3.47 7.17 -0.38
C GLY A 156 3.06 6.37 -1.63
N ILE A 157 1.75 6.14 -1.86
CA ILE A 157 1.28 5.44 -3.05
C ILE A 157 1.46 6.31 -4.30
N GLY A 158 1.13 7.62 -4.21
CA GLY A 158 1.20 8.53 -5.35
C GLY A 158 2.60 8.63 -5.95
N THR A 159 3.63 8.77 -5.11
CA THR A 159 5.02 8.88 -5.55
C THR A 159 5.51 7.63 -6.30
N PHE A 160 5.04 6.44 -5.93
CA PHE A 160 5.35 5.21 -6.64
C PHE A 160 4.50 5.04 -7.90
N ALA A 161 3.18 5.25 -7.78
CA ALA A 161 2.23 5.03 -8.86
C ALA A 161 2.45 5.97 -10.06
N ILE A 162 2.86 7.22 -9.83
CA ILE A 162 3.23 8.16 -10.90
C ILE A 162 4.37 7.58 -11.73
N GLN A 163 5.46 7.16 -11.09
CA GLN A 163 6.63 6.61 -11.77
C GLN A 163 6.29 5.31 -12.53
N LEU A 164 5.51 4.41 -11.88
CA LEU A 164 5.07 3.19 -12.55
C LEU A 164 4.19 3.48 -13.77
N ALA A 165 3.25 4.41 -13.68
CA ALA A 165 2.40 4.79 -14.80
C ALA A 165 3.22 5.41 -15.95
N LYS A 166 4.22 6.21 -15.64
CA LYS A 166 5.16 6.75 -16.66
C LYS A 166 5.99 5.66 -17.30
N HIS A 167 6.49 4.69 -16.53
CA HIS A 167 7.19 3.52 -17.08
C HIS A 167 6.30 2.70 -18.03
N LEU A 168 4.99 2.62 -17.74
CA LEU A 168 4.00 1.99 -18.62
C LEU A 168 3.64 2.84 -19.86
N GLY A 169 4.22 4.03 -20.02
CA GLY A 169 3.97 4.93 -21.15
C GLY A 169 2.68 5.75 -21.03
N ALA A 170 2.07 5.82 -19.86
CA ALA A 170 0.84 6.58 -19.65
C ALA A 170 1.10 8.07 -19.39
N LYS A 171 0.07 8.90 -19.63
CA LYS A 171 0.01 10.30 -19.17
C LYS A 171 -0.61 10.35 -17.78
N VAL A 172 -0.01 11.10 -16.87
CA VAL A 172 -0.39 11.13 -15.45
C VAL A 172 -0.91 12.49 -15.04
N GLY A 173 -2.16 12.52 -14.57
CA GLY A 173 -2.72 13.66 -13.85
C GLY A 173 -2.71 13.38 -12.34
N THR A 174 -2.44 14.41 -11.55
CA THR A 174 -2.41 14.28 -10.10
C THR A 174 -2.86 15.54 -9.38
N THR A 175 -3.22 15.39 -8.10
CA THR A 175 -3.41 16.52 -7.19
C THR A 175 -2.35 16.54 -6.12
N THR A 176 -1.91 17.74 -5.73
CA THR A 176 -1.01 17.91 -4.59
C THR A 176 -1.16 19.34 -4.01
N SER A 177 -0.51 19.64 -2.89
CA SER A 177 -0.39 21.03 -2.41
C SER A 177 0.74 21.75 -3.13
N HIS A 178 0.70 23.08 -3.15
CA HIS A 178 1.67 23.93 -3.85
C HIS A 178 3.14 23.53 -3.61
N GLY A 179 3.53 23.32 -2.36
CA GLY A 179 4.91 22.98 -2.00
C GLY A 179 5.39 21.59 -2.46
N ASN A 180 4.53 20.80 -3.10
CA ASN A 180 4.87 19.46 -3.60
C ASN A 180 4.74 19.35 -5.14
N VAL A 181 4.42 20.46 -5.84
CA VAL A 181 4.23 20.46 -7.30
C VAL A 181 5.51 20.03 -8.01
N GLU A 182 6.66 20.56 -7.63
CA GLU A 182 7.95 20.20 -8.21
C GLU A 182 8.29 18.73 -8.00
N LEU A 183 8.04 18.20 -6.81
CA LEU A 183 8.25 16.78 -6.50
C LEU A 183 7.43 15.90 -7.47
N VAL A 184 6.12 16.10 -7.59
CA VAL A 184 5.31 15.22 -8.43
C VAL A 184 5.64 15.37 -9.92
N ARG A 185 6.05 16.56 -10.37
CA ARG A 185 6.55 16.77 -11.73
C ARG A 185 7.86 16.06 -11.99
N SER A 186 8.81 16.10 -11.05
CA SER A 186 10.08 15.37 -11.19
C SER A 186 9.89 13.85 -11.23
N LEU A 187 8.80 13.34 -10.64
CA LEU A 187 8.40 11.93 -10.72
C LEU A 187 7.68 11.58 -12.04
N GLY A 188 7.37 12.58 -12.87
CA GLY A 188 6.80 12.38 -14.20
C GLY A 188 5.31 12.73 -14.32
N ALA A 189 4.68 13.42 -13.36
CA ALA A 189 3.30 13.89 -13.52
C ALA A 189 3.20 14.93 -14.62
N ASP A 190 2.31 14.70 -15.61
CA ASP A 190 2.10 15.59 -16.76
C ASP A 190 1.14 16.74 -16.43
N GLU A 191 0.04 16.44 -15.72
CA GLU A 191 -0.99 17.40 -15.32
C GLU A 191 -1.05 17.46 -13.78
N VAL A 192 -0.73 18.61 -13.19
CA VAL A 192 -0.68 18.77 -11.72
C VAL A 192 -1.63 19.87 -11.28
N VAL A 193 -2.59 19.52 -10.43
CA VAL A 193 -3.57 20.42 -9.86
C VAL A 193 -3.25 20.68 -8.39
N ASP A 194 -3.08 21.96 -8.02
CA ASP A 194 -3.02 22.37 -6.61
C ASP A 194 -4.44 22.40 -6.02
N TYR A 195 -4.79 21.36 -5.26
CA TYR A 195 -6.12 21.18 -4.70
C TYR A 195 -6.56 22.31 -3.73
N LYS A 196 -5.62 23.19 -3.31
CA LYS A 196 -5.95 24.36 -2.49
C LYS A 196 -6.40 25.56 -3.34
N LYS A 197 -6.14 25.54 -4.64
CA LYS A 197 -6.43 26.64 -5.57
C LYS A 197 -7.51 26.27 -6.57
N GLU A 198 -7.55 25.01 -7.00
CA GLU A 198 -8.39 24.54 -8.08
C GLU A 198 -9.06 23.21 -7.76
N GLU A 199 -10.28 23.06 -8.23
CA GLU A 199 -11.01 21.80 -8.20
C GLU A 199 -10.64 20.99 -9.43
N PHE A 200 -10.00 19.84 -9.22
CA PHE A 200 -9.45 19.02 -10.31
C PHE A 200 -10.53 18.59 -11.33
N GLU A 201 -11.77 18.37 -10.89
CA GLU A 201 -12.90 17.97 -11.74
C GLU A 201 -13.35 19.06 -12.72
N LYS A 202 -12.90 20.31 -12.53
CA LYS A 202 -13.19 21.42 -13.45
C LYS A 202 -12.15 21.56 -14.53
N VAL A 203 -10.93 21.06 -14.31
CA VAL A 203 -9.78 21.26 -15.21
C VAL A 203 -9.28 19.97 -15.85
N LEU A 204 -9.49 18.81 -15.22
CA LEU A 204 -9.07 17.53 -15.74
C LEU A 204 -10.22 16.81 -16.45
N HIS A 205 -9.97 16.27 -17.66
CA HIS A 205 -10.98 15.54 -18.44
C HIS A 205 -10.36 14.44 -19.29
N GLY A 206 -11.19 13.46 -19.63
CA GLY A 206 -10.85 12.44 -20.61
C GLY A 206 -9.83 11.41 -20.12
N TYR A 207 -9.95 10.99 -18.86
CA TYR A 207 -9.08 9.97 -18.26
C TYR A 207 -9.60 8.56 -18.55
N ASP A 208 -8.66 7.62 -18.69
CA ASP A 208 -8.92 6.20 -18.96
C ASP A 208 -8.91 5.38 -17.67
N ALA A 209 -8.23 5.86 -16.64
CA ALA A 209 -8.15 5.18 -15.33
C ALA A 209 -8.06 6.19 -14.18
N VAL A 210 -8.52 5.76 -12.99
CA VAL A 210 -8.30 6.48 -11.73
C VAL A 210 -7.82 5.48 -10.66
N LEU A 211 -6.76 5.87 -9.93
CA LEU A 211 -6.35 5.22 -8.70
C LEU A 211 -6.81 6.04 -7.49
N GLY A 212 -7.98 5.71 -6.94
CA GLY A 212 -8.62 6.45 -5.85
C GLY A 212 -7.98 6.20 -4.49
N THR A 213 -7.17 7.15 -4.04
CA THR A 213 -6.41 7.08 -2.78
C THR A 213 -6.89 8.04 -1.70
N VAL A 214 -7.81 8.96 -2.03
CA VAL A 214 -8.27 10.05 -1.17
C VAL A 214 -9.71 9.83 -0.72
N ARG A 215 -9.99 10.05 0.56
CA ARG A 215 -11.33 9.94 1.16
C ARG A 215 -12.20 11.16 0.80
N GLY A 216 -13.48 11.08 1.16
CA GLY A 216 -14.47 12.15 0.94
C GLY A 216 -15.16 11.97 -0.40
N ASP A 217 -15.45 13.08 -1.08
CA ASP A 217 -16.15 13.13 -2.38
C ASP A 217 -15.22 12.97 -3.60
N THR A 218 -13.92 12.90 -3.37
CA THR A 218 -12.89 12.78 -4.42
C THR A 218 -13.17 11.62 -5.39
N LEU A 219 -13.64 10.49 -4.85
CA LEU A 219 -13.96 9.32 -5.67
C LEU A 219 -15.15 9.59 -6.62
N GLU A 220 -16.20 10.25 -6.12
CA GLU A 220 -17.38 10.60 -6.93
C GLU A 220 -17.03 11.65 -7.98
N LYS A 221 -16.26 12.68 -7.64
CA LYS A 221 -15.72 13.69 -8.53
C LYS A 221 -14.82 13.08 -9.61
N SER A 222 -13.99 12.10 -9.22
CA SER A 222 -13.11 11.39 -10.17
C SER A 222 -13.87 10.62 -11.26
N ILE A 223 -15.07 10.13 -10.99
CA ILE A 223 -15.92 9.53 -12.04
C ILE A 223 -16.31 10.57 -13.10
N GLY A 224 -16.39 11.85 -12.71
CA GLY A 224 -16.74 12.96 -13.63
C GLY A 224 -15.70 13.22 -14.71
N ILE A 225 -14.43 12.94 -14.46
CA ILE A 225 -13.32 13.18 -15.40
C ILE A 225 -13.03 11.98 -16.32
N LEU A 226 -13.65 10.83 -16.06
CA LEU A 226 -13.43 9.60 -16.79
C LEU A 226 -14.21 9.53 -18.11
N LYS A 227 -13.62 8.91 -19.13
CA LYS A 227 -14.28 8.50 -20.36
C LYS A 227 -15.25 7.35 -20.13
N PRO A 228 -16.29 7.17 -20.94
CA PRO A 228 -17.03 5.91 -20.98
C PRO A 228 -16.11 4.72 -21.29
N GLY A 229 -16.31 3.59 -20.61
CA GLY A 229 -15.47 2.39 -20.74
C GLY A 229 -14.24 2.37 -19.81
N SER A 230 -14.00 3.45 -19.08
CA SER A 230 -12.87 3.57 -18.15
C SER A 230 -13.07 2.82 -16.84
N THR A 231 -11.99 2.70 -16.04
CA THR A 231 -12.00 2.02 -14.75
C THR A 231 -11.54 2.94 -13.62
N ILE A 232 -12.26 2.92 -12.51
CA ILE A 232 -11.83 3.51 -11.25
C ILE A 232 -11.52 2.41 -10.23
N VAL A 233 -10.29 2.41 -9.71
CA VAL A 233 -9.85 1.51 -8.63
C VAL A 233 -9.77 2.29 -7.35
N SER A 234 -10.55 1.90 -6.34
CA SER A 234 -10.56 2.54 -5.03
C SER A 234 -9.82 1.72 -3.99
N LEU A 235 -8.97 2.37 -3.20
CA LEU A 235 -8.27 1.78 -2.04
C LEU A 235 -8.96 2.10 -0.71
N ILE A 236 -9.88 3.05 -0.72
CA ILE A 236 -10.47 3.64 0.49
C ILE A 236 -11.96 3.31 0.66
N GLY A 237 -12.52 2.55 -0.25
CA GLY A 237 -13.91 2.10 -0.25
C GLY A 237 -14.82 2.92 -1.16
N PRO A 238 -16.11 2.65 -1.11
CA PRO A 238 -16.72 1.63 -0.26
C PRO A 238 -16.36 0.21 -0.71
N LEU A 239 -16.31 -0.71 0.27
CA LEU A 239 -16.22 -2.15 0.00
C LEU A 239 -17.44 -2.58 -0.82
N ASP A 240 -17.24 -3.48 -1.79
CA ASP A 240 -18.31 -3.98 -2.64
C ASP A 240 -18.59 -5.50 -2.42
N ALA A 241 -19.67 -6.00 -3.00
CA ALA A 241 -20.02 -7.41 -2.89
C ALA A 241 -18.97 -8.31 -3.56
N ALA A 242 -18.33 -7.85 -4.64
CA ALA A 242 -17.28 -8.60 -5.33
C ALA A 242 -16.08 -8.86 -4.42
N PHE A 243 -15.69 -7.86 -3.63
CA PHE A 243 -14.65 -8.00 -2.60
C PHE A 243 -15.04 -9.06 -1.55
N ALA A 244 -16.29 -9.03 -1.06
CA ALA A 244 -16.75 -10.01 -0.08
C ALA A 244 -16.71 -11.45 -0.63
N HIS A 245 -17.15 -11.65 -1.86
CA HIS A 245 -17.10 -12.95 -2.54
C HIS A 245 -15.66 -13.44 -2.77
N ALA A 246 -14.77 -12.56 -3.24
CA ALA A 246 -13.36 -12.90 -3.46
C ALA A 246 -12.66 -13.34 -2.16
N ARG A 247 -13.04 -12.77 -1.01
CA ARG A 247 -12.54 -13.15 0.32
C ARG A 247 -13.34 -14.26 1.00
N ARG A 248 -14.31 -14.86 0.33
CA ARG A 248 -15.19 -15.91 0.88
C ARG A 248 -15.84 -15.49 2.21
N LEU A 249 -16.20 -14.21 2.33
CA LEU A 249 -16.96 -13.72 3.47
C LEU A 249 -18.41 -14.23 3.40
N ASN A 250 -19.10 -14.21 4.55
CA ASN A 250 -20.49 -14.67 4.60
C ASN A 250 -21.43 -13.76 3.78
N PHE A 251 -22.60 -14.27 3.42
CA PHE A 251 -23.56 -13.56 2.58
C PHE A 251 -24.07 -12.26 3.19
N VAL A 252 -24.12 -12.16 4.53
CA VAL A 252 -24.55 -10.94 5.25
C VAL A 252 -23.57 -9.80 4.98
N LEU A 253 -22.26 -10.06 5.09
CA LEU A 253 -21.23 -9.06 4.78
C LEU A 253 -21.24 -8.71 3.29
N ALA A 254 -21.44 -9.67 2.39
CA ALA A 254 -21.57 -9.39 0.96
C ALA A 254 -22.76 -8.48 0.66
N PHE A 255 -23.91 -8.70 1.30
CA PHE A 255 -25.10 -7.85 1.19
C PHE A 255 -24.84 -6.44 1.74
N ILE A 256 -24.26 -6.32 2.94
CA ILE A 256 -23.92 -5.02 3.56
C ILE A 256 -22.97 -4.23 2.66
N PHE A 257 -21.89 -4.85 2.14
CA PHE A 257 -20.94 -4.20 1.25
C PHE A 257 -21.57 -3.79 -0.09
N GLY A 258 -22.50 -4.60 -0.60
CA GLY A 258 -23.31 -4.25 -1.76
C GLY A 258 -24.17 -3.00 -1.52
N LEU A 259 -24.79 -2.86 -0.34
CA LEU A 259 -25.53 -1.66 0.04
C LEU A 259 -24.62 -0.44 0.18
N MET A 260 -23.46 -0.59 0.83
CA MET A 260 -22.48 0.49 1.02
C MET A 260 -21.97 1.03 -0.34
N SER A 261 -21.73 0.16 -1.30
CA SER A 261 -21.21 0.54 -2.63
C SER A 261 -22.29 1.00 -3.61
N ARG A 262 -23.59 0.89 -3.26
CA ARG A 262 -24.71 1.14 -4.18
C ARG A 262 -24.69 2.53 -4.83
N LYS A 263 -24.33 3.57 -4.05
CA LYS A 263 -24.29 4.96 -4.56
C LYS A 263 -23.21 5.11 -5.63
N ILE A 264 -21.98 4.68 -5.31
CA ILE A 264 -20.84 4.81 -6.23
C ILE A 264 -21.02 3.93 -7.47
N MET A 265 -21.53 2.69 -7.30
CA MET A 265 -21.83 1.77 -8.40
C MET A 265 -22.89 2.32 -9.35
N ARG A 266 -23.94 3.00 -8.83
CA ARG A 266 -24.97 3.66 -9.65
C ARG A 266 -24.37 4.82 -10.44
N LEU A 267 -23.54 5.65 -9.80
CA LEU A 267 -22.88 6.76 -10.45
C LEU A 267 -21.93 6.27 -11.56
N ALA A 268 -21.11 5.28 -11.28
CA ALA A 268 -20.20 4.66 -12.22
C ALA A 268 -20.97 4.08 -13.45
N ARG A 269 -22.04 3.32 -13.21
CA ARG A 269 -22.90 2.77 -14.29
C ARG A 269 -23.49 3.88 -15.18
N LYS A 270 -24.00 4.97 -14.57
CA LYS A 270 -24.55 6.11 -15.32
C LYS A 270 -23.54 6.72 -16.28
N ARG A 271 -22.27 6.69 -15.93
CA ARG A 271 -21.14 7.18 -16.72
C ARG A 271 -20.45 6.11 -17.58
N LYS A 272 -20.95 4.86 -17.56
CA LYS A 272 -20.33 3.69 -18.21
C LYS A 272 -18.88 3.46 -17.77
N VAL A 273 -18.62 3.63 -16.47
CA VAL A 273 -17.32 3.46 -15.81
C VAL A 273 -17.38 2.18 -14.94
N ALA A 274 -16.34 1.36 -15.00
CA ALA A 274 -16.16 0.23 -14.08
C ALA A 274 -15.63 0.71 -12.72
N TYR A 275 -16.21 0.23 -11.63
CA TYR A 275 -15.73 0.44 -10.28
C TYR A 275 -15.11 -0.85 -9.74
N SER A 276 -13.95 -0.77 -9.11
CA SER A 276 -13.28 -1.88 -8.44
C SER A 276 -12.71 -1.42 -7.12
N PHE A 277 -13.06 -2.10 -6.01
CA PHE A 277 -12.35 -1.94 -4.76
C PHE A 277 -11.12 -2.85 -4.74
N LEU A 278 -9.96 -2.29 -4.46
CA LEU A 278 -8.71 -3.05 -4.34
C LEU A 278 -8.29 -3.13 -2.87
N PHE A 279 -8.18 -4.35 -2.40
CA PHE A 279 -7.50 -4.72 -1.17
C PHE A 279 -6.21 -5.42 -1.59
N VAL A 280 -5.07 -4.75 -1.36
CA VAL A 280 -3.77 -5.25 -1.81
C VAL A 280 -3.47 -6.62 -1.20
N ARG A 281 -2.90 -7.51 -2.00
CA ARG A 281 -2.41 -8.81 -1.53
C ARG A 281 -0.89 -8.88 -1.60
N PRO A 282 -0.25 -9.54 -0.62
CA PRO A 282 1.16 -9.90 -0.72
C PRO A 282 1.41 -10.77 -1.96
N ASP A 283 2.48 -10.47 -2.70
CA ASP A 283 2.86 -11.22 -3.90
C ASP A 283 4.36 -11.02 -4.19
N GLY A 284 5.15 -12.04 -3.86
CA GLY A 284 6.60 -12.00 -4.03
C GLY A 284 7.04 -11.97 -5.50
N ASN A 285 6.24 -12.55 -6.42
CA ASN A 285 6.57 -12.51 -7.85
C ASN A 285 6.38 -11.09 -8.42
N GLN A 286 5.33 -10.39 -7.99
CA GLN A 286 5.15 -8.98 -8.35
C GLN A 286 6.23 -8.10 -7.73
N LEU A 287 6.59 -8.35 -6.46
CA LEU A 287 7.70 -7.64 -5.83
C LEU A 287 9.03 -7.87 -6.54
N ALA A 288 9.29 -9.07 -7.06
CA ALA A 288 10.49 -9.34 -7.85
C ALA A 288 10.51 -8.49 -9.14
N GLN A 289 9.38 -8.40 -9.86
CA GLN A 289 9.27 -7.53 -11.04
C GLN A 289 9.44 -6.05 -10.69
N ILE A 290 8.85 -5.61 -9.59
CA ILE A 290 9.04 -4.26 -9.05
C ILE A 290 10.51 -4.05 -8.68
N GLY A 291 11.16 -5.07 -8.10
CA GLY A 291 12.59 -5.07 -7.78
C GLY A 291 13.48 -4.82 -8.98
N GLU A 292 13.16 -5.41 -10.13
CA GLU A 292 13.90 -5.14 -11.37
C GLU A 292 13.72 -3.69 -11.88
N LEU A 293 12.53 -3.11 -11.74
CA LEU A 293 12.31 -1.69 -12.08
C LEU A 293 13.12 -0.75 -11.19
N LEU A 294 13.20 -1.06 -9.90
CA LEU A 294 14.00 -0.31 -8.93
C LEU A 294 15.50 -0.46 -9.21
N LYS A 295 15.95 -1.67 -9.53
CA LYS A 295 17.34 -1.96 -9.88
C LYS A 295 17.78 -1.24 -11.16
N ALA A 296 16.88 -1.17 -12.15
CA ALA A 296 17.11 -0.45 -13.40
C ALA A 296 17.00 1.09 -13.25
N GLY A 297 16.59 1.60 -12.09
CA GLY A 297 16.43 3.04 -11.86
C GLY A 297 15.18 3.65 -12.50
N HIS A 298 14.26 2.83 -13.05
CA HIS A 298 13.00 3.33 -13.60
C HIS A 298 12.06 3.88 -12.53
N ILE A 299 12.18 3.38 -11.31
CA ILE A 299 11.42 3.85 -10.14
C ILE A 299 12.41 4.08 -9.00
N GLN A 300 12.25 5.17 -8.28
CA GLN A 300 13.07 5.51 -7.12
C GLN A 300 12.18 5.63 -5.87
N PRO A 301 12.63 5.07 -4.72
CA PRO A 301 11.94 5.26 -3.45
C PRO A 301 11.91 6.72 -3.05
N VAL A 302 10.74 7.22 -2.62
CA VAL A 302 10.59 8.56 -2.04
C VAL A 302 10.31 8.41 -0.55
N ILE A 303 11.26 8.79 0.28
CA ILE A 303 11.18 8.68 1.74
C ILE A 303 11.10 10.08 2.33
N ASP A 304 10.07 10.32 3.14
CA ASP A 304 9.85 11.56 3.84
C ASP A 304 10.68 11.62 5.13
N LYS A 305 10.56 10.58 5.96
CA LYS A 305 11.23 10.56 7.26
C LYS A 305 11.56 9.13 7.71
N VAL A 306 12.73 9.00 8.35
CA VAL A 306 13.18 7.77 9.00
C VAL A 306 13.22 7.99 10.50
N PHE A 307 12.64 7.05 11.24
CA PHE A 307 12.65 7.05 12.70
C PHE A 307 13.43 5.85 13.23
N PRO A 308 14.16 5.97 14.34
CA PRO A 308 14.73 4.81 15.01
C PRO A 308 13.62 3.92 15.61
N PHE A 309 13.93 2.65 15.85
CA PHE A 309 12.96 1.67 16.35
C PHE A 309 12.24 2.12 17.63
N GLU A 310 12.97 2.73 18.55
CA GLU A 310 12.44 3.22 19.83
C GLU A 310 11.38 4.31 19.66
N GLN A 311 11.38 4.99 18.51
CA GLN A 311 10.42 6.05 18.15
C GLN A 311 9.34 5.56 17.17
N ALA A 312 9.06 4.26 17.11
CA ALA A 312 8.05 3.73 16.18
C ALA A 312 6.64 4.24 16.50
N LYS A 313 6.32 4.58 17.76
CA LYS A 313 5.03 5.21 18.12
C LYS A 313 4.93 6.63 17.57
N GLU A 314 5.99 7.40 17.68
CA GLU A 314 6.09 8.75 17.13
C GLU A 314 6.04 8.72 15.59
N ALA A 315 6.62 7.70 14.96
CA ALA A 315 6.53 7.48 13.51
C ALA A 315 5.08 7.22 13.07
N LEU A 316 4.33 6.39 13.81
CA LEU A 316 2.90 6.15 13.56
C LEU A 316 2.07 7.43 13.76
N ALA A 317 2.35 8.20 14.82
CA ALA A 317 1.70 9.47 15.08
C ALA A 317 2.01 10.52 14.00
N TYR A 318 3.26 10.57 13.52
CA TYR A 318 3.66 11.43 12.41
C TYR A 318 2.89 11.07 11.13
N LEU A 319 2.83 9.78 10.79
CA LEU A 319 2.08 9.30 9.62
C LEU A 319 0.59 9.63 9.71
N ALA A 320 0.00 9.57 10.90
CA ALA A 320 -1.41 9.87 11.15
C ALA A 320 -1.79 11.33 10.82
N GLN A 321 -0.83 12.26 10.78
CA GLN A 321 -1.06 13.65 10.38
C GLN A 321 -1.42 13.78 8.88
N GLY A 322 -1.13 12.76 8.06
CA GLY A 322 -1.49 12.72 6.64
C GLY A 322 -0.74 13.74 5.76
N ARG A 323 0.44 14.20 6.20
CA ARG A 323 1.23 15.25 5.53
C ARG A 323 2.55 14.77 4.96
N SER A 324 2.83 13.47 5.06
CA SER A 324 4.09 12.88 4.58
C SER A 324 4.26 13.00 3.07
N ARG A 325 5.50 13.29 2.65
CA ARG A 325 5.94 13.37 1.24
C ARG A 325 6.63 12.06 0.88
N GLY A 326 5.88 11.07 0.42
CA GLY A 326 6.38 9.71 0.25
C GLY A 326 6.18 8.86 1.48
N LYS A 327 7.17 8.02 1.81
CA LYS A 327 7.07 6.99 2.84
C LYS A 327 7.73 7.39 4.16
N VAL A 328 7.15 6.90 5.25
CA VAL A 328 7.75 6.93 6.59
C VAL A 328 8.28 5.55 6.89
N VAL A 329 9.49 5.47 7.41
CA VAL A 329 10.18 4.20 7.67
C VAL A 329 10.72 4.18 9.10
N VAL A 330 10.61 3.05 9.76
CA VAL A 330 11.26 2.77 11.04
C VAL A 330 12.49 1.93 10.77
N LYS A 331 13.67 2.45 11.16
CA LYS A 331 14.96 1.74 11.06
C LYS A 331 15.21 0.99 12.36
N LEU A 332 15.42 -0.33 12.26
CA LEU A 332 15.66 -1.20 13.40
C LEU A 332 17.16 -1.47 13.61
N ARG A 333 17.94 -1.46 12.52
CA ARG A 333 19.39 -1.71 12.55
C ARG A 333 20.16 -0.82 11.58
#